data_bcb373ff0b539614a1bbb85dbd2a5ed6
#
_entry.id   bcb373ff0b539614a1bbb85dbd2a5ed6
#
_cell.length_a   1.000
_cell.length_b   1.000
_cell.length_c   1.000
_cell.angle_alpha   90.00
_cell.angle_beta   90.00
_cell.angle_gamma   90.00
#
_symmetry.space_group_name_H-M   'P 1'
#
loop_
_entity.id
_entity.type
_entity.pdbx_description
1 polymer ?
#
loop_
_entity_poly.entity_id
_entity_poly.type
_entity_poly.pdbx_seq_one_letter_code
_entity_poly.pdbx_strand_id
1 'polypeptide(L)'
;MFFSFVELCFSQDINPREFDYRKADSIALHLPKSKKYSVDDLTILLTKNLNSDIEKYRVIFRWITDNIAYSFSNKTGDVEKVLQKRVAVCMGYAALYQAMCRKAGLECETVQGFAKIATDDIGTKLTKTNHSWNVITISGKSFLVDATWAAGNYNGKFVKDYDESYYLTEPRYLILSHLPEDSKYQFLDTLISTETFIKYPIVYSGLMKNKMNLKFIPEGKLKKELKVQFSTSETISNMYGMFDGDKISTPLEFTSDKNGYQVALKFPFMSKGGYTFFVNGKAVFGFKK
;
A
#
# COMPACT_ATOMS: atom_id res chain seq x y z
N MET A 1 31.50 24.76 -41.56
CA MET A 1 30.07 24.79 -41.13
C MET A 1 29.73 23.39 -40.59
N PHE A 2 29.95 23.20 -39.27
CA PHE A 2 29.69 21.89 -38.62
C PHE A 2 28.27 21.91 -38.09
N PHE A 3 27.41 21.08 -38.67
CA PHE A 3 26.07 20.80 -38.09
C PHE A 3 26.24 19.79 -36.95
N SER A 4 26.04 20.28 -35.74
CA SER A 4 25.86 19.40 -34.56
C SER A 4 24.47 18.76 -34.65
N PHE A 5 24.43 17.47 -34.86
CA PHE A 5 23.23 16.66 -34.65
C PHE A 5 22.97 16.56 -33.13
N VAL A 6 21.98 17.28 -32.64
CA VAL A 6 21.42 17.03 -31.34
C VAL A 6 20.53 15.80 -31.50
N GLU A 7 21.02 14.63 -31.09
CA GLU A 7 20.14 13.45 -30.88
C GLU A 7 19.16 13.80 -29.77
N LEU A 8 17.92 14.10 -30.18
CA LEU A 8 16.76 14.09 -29.29
C LEU A 8 16.53 12.63 -28.87
N CYS A 9 17.14 12.20 -27.76
CA CYS A 9 16.70 11.01 -27.05
C CYS A 9 15.25 11.23 -26.61
N PHE A 10 14.32 10.73 -27.38
CA PHE A 10 12.95 10.50 -26.91
C PHE A 10 13.02 9.43 -25.81
N SER A 11 13.11 9.85 -24.57
CA SER A 11 12.81 9.01 -23.44
C SER A 11 11.35 8.56 -23.62
N GLN A 12 11.14 7.31 -24.02
CA GLN A 12 9.80 6.72 -23.94
C GLN A 12 9.35 6.91 -22.50
N ASP A 13 8.18 7.50 -22.30
CA ASP A 13 7.55 7.70 -21.00
C ASP A 13 7.20 6.31 -20.45
N ILE A 14 8.16 5.64 -19.83
CA ILE A 14 7.98 4.32 -19.24
C ILE A 14 6.97 4.47 -18.11
N ASN A 15 5.85 3.74 -18.19
CA ASN A 15 4.93 3.64 -17.06
C ASN A 15 5.57 2.77 -15.96
N PRO A 16 5.97 3.34 -14.83
CA PRO A 16 6.68 2.58 -13.80
C PRO A 16 5.83 1.43 -13.23
N ARG A 17 4.49 1.49 -13.31
CA ARG A 17 3.59 0.43 -12.82
C ARG A 17 3.53 -0.79 -13.75
N GLU A 18 3.98 -0.65 -14.99
CA GLU A 18 4.00 -1.70 -16.02
C GLU A 18 5.41 -2.18 -16.33
N PHE A 19 6.40 -1.68 -15.59
CA PHE A 19 7.81 -2.05 -15.77
C PHE A 19 8.07 -3.50 -15.34
N ASP A 20 8.98 -4.18 -16.05
CA ASP A 20 9.40 -5.54 -15.70
C ASP A 20 10.43 -5.54 -14.57
N TYR A 21 9.97 -5.81 -13.37
CA TYR A 21 10.80 -5.82 -12.16
C TYR A 21 11.53 -7.13 -11.87
N ARG A 22 11.41 -8.16 -12.71
CA ARG A 22 11.96 -9.50 -12.43
C ARG A 22 13.45 -9.48 -12.10
N LYS A 23 14.25 -8.66 -12.79
CA LYS A 23 15.69 -8.52 -12.53
C LYS A 23 15.96 -7.93 -11.14
N ALA A 24 15.30 -6.82 -10.79
CA ALA A 24 15.45 -6.17 -9.48
C ALA A 24 14.98 -7.09 -8.34
N ASP A 25 13.85 -7.75 -8.51
CA ASP A 25 13.29 -8.69 -7.53
C ASP A 25 14.22 -9.89 -7.34
N SER A 26 14.80 -10.43 -8.42
CA SER A 26 15.76 -11.53 -8.34
C SER A 26 16.99 -11.12 -7.51
N ILE A 27 17.56 -9.95 -7.74
CA ILE A 27 18.70 -9.43 -6.94
C ILE A 27 18.31 -9.32 -5.46
N ALA A 28 17.15 -8.72 -5.17
CA ALA A 28 16.67 -8.52 -3.80
C ALA A 28 16.49 -9.83 -3.02
N LEU A 29 15.92 -10.85 -3.68
CA LEU A 29 15.52 -12.10 -3.03
C LEU A 29 16.67 -13.10 -2.89
N HIS A 30 17.70 -13.03 -3.73
CA HIS A 30 18.83 -13.99 -3.73
C HIS A 30 20.07 -13.47 -2.99
N LEU A 31 20.04 -12.28 -2.42
CA LEU A 31 21.15 -11.77 -1.62
C LEU A 31 21.33 -12.62 -0.34
N PRO A 32 22.57 -13.07 0.02
CA PRO A 32 22.81 -13.88 1.20
C PRO A 32 22.33 -13.19 2.49
N LYS A 33 21.41 -13.80 3.21
CA LYS A 33 20.81 -13.26 4.45
C LYS A 33 21.74 -13.33 5.66
N SER A 34 22.71 -14.24 5.64
CA SER A 34 23.64 -14.47 6.75
C SER A 34 24.73 -13.42 6.91
N LYS A 35 24.99 -12.61 5.87
CA LYS A 35 26.04 -11.60 5.89
C LYS A 35 25.51 -10.31 6.55
N LYS A 36 26.32 -9.76 7.47
CA LYS A 36 26.06 -8.44 8.05
C LYS A 36 26.61 -7.36 7.13
N TYR A 37 25.79 -6.37 6.83
CA TYR A 37 26.12 -5.21 6.01
C TYR A 37 25.84 -3.93 6.82
N SER A 38 26.54 -2.84 6.52
CA SER A 38 26.06 -1.50 6.78
C SER A 38 24.94 -1.15 5.80
N VAL A 39 24.14 -0.12 6.09
CA VAL A 39 23.12 0.39 5.15
C VAL A 39 23.76 0.78 3.81
N ASP A 40 24.92 1.43 3.87
CA ASP A 40 25.66 1.90 2.69
C ASP A 40 26.13 0.73 1.82
N ASP A 41 26.83 -0.26 2.41
CA ASP A 41 27.35 -1.41 1.68
C ASP A 41 26.23 -2.26 1.07
N LEU A 42 25.16 -2.45 1.81
CA LEU A 42 23.99 -3.15 1.31
C LEU A 42 23.37 -2.45 0.11
N THR A 43 23.20 -1.13 0.20
CA THR A 43 22.63 -0.33 -0.89
C THR A 43 23.48 -0.42 -2.15
N ILE A 44 24.79 -0.25 -2.03
CA ILE A 44 25.74 -0.37 -3.16
C ILE A 44 25.63 -1.76 -3.77
N LEU A 45 25.60 -2.81 -2.94
CA LEU A 45 25.54 -4.20 -3.41
C LEU A 45 24.24 -4.50 -4.18
N LEU A 46 23.10 -4.00 -3.70
CA LEU A 46 21.79 -4.16 -4.34
C LEU A 46 21.70 -3.41 -5.68
N THR A 47 22.31 -2.22 -5.78
CA THR A 47 22.08 -1.31 -6.91
C THR A 47 23.16 -1.33 -7.98
N LYS A 48 24.37 -1.86 -7.70
CA LYS A 48 25.56 -1.78 -8.58
C LYS A 48 25.38 -2.32 -10.00
N ASN A 49 24.46 -3.26 -10.21
CA ASN A 49 24.20 -3.88 -11.51
C ASN A 49 22.88 -3.40 -12.15
N LEU A 50 22.32 -2.29 -11.64
CA LEU A 50 21.09 -1.68 -12.12
C LEU A 50 21.40 -0.28 -12.69
N ASN A 51 20.92 -0.03 -13.90
CA ASN A 51 21.22 1.19 -14.64
C ASN A 51 20.10 2.24 -14.53
N SER A 52 18.87 1.81 -14.23
CA SER A 52 17.73 2.70 -14.13
C SER A 52 17.32 2.96 -12.68
N ASP A 53 16.88 4.18 -12.40
CA ASP A 53 16.40 4.56 -11.06
C ASP A 53 15.16 3.74 -10.67
N ILE A 54 14.32 3.41 -11.64
CA ILE A 54 13.12 2.60 -11.43
C ILE A 54 13.47 1.20 -10.87
N GLU A 55 14.53 0.56 -11.38
CA GLU A 55 15.00 -0.73 -10.87
C GLU A 55 15.67 -0.58 -9.49
N LYS A 56 16.40 0.54 -9.25
CA LYS A 56 17.04 0.78 -7.95
C LYS A 56 16.00 1.00 -6.86
N TYR A 57 14.94 1.79 -7.11
CA TYR A 57 13.82 1.91 -6.17
C TYR A 57 13.21 0.55 -5.85
N ARG A 58 12.97 -0.26 -6.89
CA ARG A 58 12.36 -1.58 -6.74
C ARG A 58 13.22 -2.55 -5.93
N VAL A 59 14.51 -2.67 -6.23
CA VAL A 59 15.39 -3.62 -5.54
C VAL A 59 15.48 -3.31 -4.04
N ILE A 60 15.56 -2.03 -3.67
CA ILE A 60 15.59 -1.58 -2.28
C ILE A 60 14.26 -1.92 -1.60
N PHE A 61 13.13 -1.54 -2.21
CA PHE A 61 11.80 -1.83 -1.70
C PHE A 61 11.60 -3.33 -1.46
N ARG A 62 11.88 -4.13 -2.48
CA ARG A 62 11.68 -5.58 -2.43
C ARG A 62 12.57 -6.24 -1.39
N TRP A 63 13.82 -5.77 -1.27
CA TRP A 63 14.72 -6.28 -0.25
C TRP A 63 14.21 -5.99 1.18
N ILE A 64 13.78 -4.76 1.45
CA ILE A 64 13.24 -4.36 2.77
C ILE A 64 12.01 -5.20 3.11
N THR A 65 11.05 -5.32 2.20
CA THR A 65 9.81 -6.08 2.43
C THR A 65 10.07 -7.57 2.66
N ASP A 66 11.15 -8.12 2.10
CA ASP A 66 11.54 -9.53 2.29
C ASP A 66 12.33 -9.78 3.57
N ASN A 67 13.10 -8.79 4.04
CA ASN A 67 14.12 -8.99 5.07
C ASN A 67 13.83 -8.31 6.42
N ILE A 68 12.89 -7.40 6.51
CA ILE A 68 12.50 -6.74 7.74
C ILE A 68 11.13 -7.26 8.19
N ALA A 69 11.03 -7.70 9.45
CA ALA A 69 9.78 -8.13 10.04
C ALA A 69 9.14 -6.98 10.85
N TYR A 70 7.81 -6.88 10.85
CA TYR A 70 7.13 -5.90 11.68
C TYR A 70 7.11 -6.35 13.15
N SER A 71 7.59 -5.48 14.05
CA SER A 71 7.58 -5.76 15.48
C SER A 71 7.66 -4.48 16.31
N PHE A 72 6.87 -4.41 17.37
CA PHE A 72 6.94 -3.35 18.38
C PHE A 72 8.19 -3.46 19.29
N SER A 73 8.97 -4.51 19.18
CA SER A 73 10.22 -4.66 19.93
C SER A 73 11.33 -3.70 19.50
N ASN A 74 11.20 -3.09 18.31
CA ASN A 74 12.15 -2.12 17.79
C ASN A 74 11.44 -0.89 17.22
N LYS A 75 11.21 0.11 18.06
CA LYS A 75 10.51 1.36 17.72
C LYS A 75 11.48 2.50 17.38
N THR A 76 12.63 2.19 16.77
CA THR A 76 13.64 3.19 16.41
C THR A 76 13.55 3.58 14.94
N GLY A 77 13.93 4.85 14.66
CA GLY A 77 14.24 5.30 13.30
C GLY A 77 15.73 5.19 12.95
N ASP A 78 16.57 4.65 13.84
CA ASP A 78 17.99 4.38 13.58
C ASP A 78 18.12 3.23 12.57
N VAL A 79 18.50 3.57 11.36
CA VAL A 79 18.49 2.66 10.20
C VAL A 79 19.48 1.51 10.32
N GLU A 80 20.63 1.73 10.99
CA GLU A 80 21.61 0.67 11.23
C GLU A 80 21.06 -0.34 12.24
N LYS A 81 20.37 0.12 13.30
CA LYS A 81 19.70 -0.78 14.26
C LYS A 81 18.56 -1.55 13.61
N VAL A 82 17.79 -0.92 12.72
CA VAL A 82 16.73 -1.60 11.94
C VAL A 82 17.35 -2.70 11.09
N LEU A 83 18.40 -2.37 10.35
CA LEU A 83 19.09 -3.32 9.48
C LEU A 83 19.70 -4.50 10.27
N GLN A 84 20.36 -4.22 11.39
CA GLN A 84 21.01 -5.26 12.22
C GLN A 84 20.01 -6.20 12.88
N LYS A 85 18.88 -5.65 13.42
CA LYS A 85 17.86 -6.43 14.12
C LYS A 85 16.87 -7.11 13.18
N ARG A 86 16.76 -6.67 11.94
CA ARG A 86 15.78 -7.17 10.95
C ARG A 86 14.32 -7.06 11.41
N VAL A 87 14.05 -6.14 12.33
CA VAL A 87 12.70 -5.85 12.83
C VAL A 87 12.52 -4.35 12.99
N ALA A 88 11.32 -3.85 12.70
CA ALA A 88 10.96 -2.44 12.85
C ALA A 88 9.45 -2.25 12.97
N VAL A 89 9.02 -1.06 13.41
CA VAL A 89 7.69 -0.50 13.13
C VAL A 89 7.74 0.35 11.86
N CYS A 90 6.61 0.87 11.40
CA CYS A 90 6.47 1.65 10.15
C CYS A 90 7.52 2.77 10.00
N MET A 91 7.81 3.52 11.07
CA MET A 91 8.84 4.56 11.06
C MET A 91 10.23 4.01 10.69
N GLY A 92 10.59 2.82 11.17
CA GLY A 92 11.87 2.19 10.84
C GLY A 92 11.93 1.67 9.40
N TYR A 93 10.82 1.13 8.88
CA TYR A 93 10.70 0.76 7.46
C TYR A 93 10.88 1.98 6.55
N ALA A 94 10.12 3.05 6.82
CA ALA A 94 10.17 4.27 6.02
C ALA A 94 11.55 4.96 6.07
N ALA A 95 12.18 5.02 7.26
CA ALA A 95 13.49 5.59 7.44
C ALA A 95 14.58 4.77 6.71
N LEU A 96 14.53 3.43 6.79
CA LEU A 96 15.49 2.56 6.10
C LEU A 96 15.37 2.70 4.59
N TYR A 97 14.13 2.69 4.06
CA TYR A 97 13.89 2.87 2.63
C TYR A 97 14.43 4.22 2.14
N GLN A 98 14.12 5.31 2.86
CA GLN A 98 14.61 6.64 2.51
C GLN A 98 16.14 6.71 2.55
N ALA A 99 16.80 6.16 3.58
CA ALA A 99 18.25 6.18 3.71
C ALA A 99 18.93 5.43 2.55
N MET A 100 18.44 4.24 2.21
CA MET A 100 18.96 3.45 1.10
C MET A 100 18.71 4.13 -0.26
N CYS A 101 17.54 4.73 -0.48
CA CYS A 101 17.27 5.52 -1.69
C CYS A 101 18.25 6.69 -1.82
N ARG A 102 18.43 7.49 -0.77
CA ARG A 102 19.39 8.60 -0.76
C ARG A 102 20.83 8.15 -1.03
N LYS A 103 21.25 7.03 -0.45
CA LYS A 103 22.56 6.43 -0.72
C LYS A 103 22.73 6.01 -2.18
N ALA A 104 21.66 5.57 -2.82
CA ALA A 104 21.62 5.22 -4.24
C ALA A 104 21.51 6.46 -5.18
N GLY A 105 21.47 7.67 -4.64
CA GLY A 105 21.30 8.93 -5.41
C GLY A 105 19.86 9.18 -5.85
N LEU A 106 18.88 8.60 -5.16
CA LEU A 106 17.47 8.64 -5.50
C LEU A 106 16.68 9.57 -4.56
N GLU A 107 15.70 10.31 -5.11
CA GLU A 107 14.82 11.17 -4.34
C GLU A 107 13.76 10.36 -3.61
N CYS A 108 13.76 10.46 -2.29
CA CYS A 108 12.78 9.76 -1.43
C CYS A 108 12.49 10.61 -0.19
N GLU A 109 11.21 10.81 0.09
CA GLU A 109 10.72 11.50 1.28
C GLU A 109 9.94 10.54 2.17
N THR A 110 10.04 10.74 3.49
CA THR A 110 9.19 10.06 4.46
C THR A 110 7.96 10.90 4.75
N VAL A 111 6.79 10.31 4.62
CA VAL A 111 5.49 10.91 4.94
C VAL A 111 5.01 10.35 6.27
N GLN A 112 4.53 11.22 7.14
CA GLN A 112 3.82 10.85 8.36
C GLN A 112 2.33 11.12 8.19
N GLY A 113 1.50 10.30 8.84
CA GLY A 113 0.07 10.47 8.76
C GLY A 113 -0.69 9.44 9.59
N PHE A 114 -1.92 9.22 9.17
CA PHE A 114 -2.88 8.36 9.84
C PHE A 114 -3.20 7.18 8.94
N ALA A 115 -3.15 5.97 9.51
CA ALA A 115 -3.66 4.78 8.85
C ALA A 115 -4.75 4.13 9.71
N LYS A 116 -5.83 3.66 9.06
CA LYS A 116 -6.88 2.86 9.70
C LYS A 116 -6.54 1.39 9.55
N ILE A 117 -6.36 0.70 10.66
CA ILE A 117 -5.93 -0.70 10.70
C ILE A 117 -6.98 -1.66 11.26
N ALA A 118 -7.96 -1.12 11.99
CA ALA A 118 -9.03 -1.89 12.61
C ALA A 118 -10.40 -1.20 12.44
N THR A 119 -11.47 -1.96 12.47
CA THR A 119 -12.83 -1.42 12.35
C THR A 119 -13.16 -0.41 13.46
N ASP A 120 -12.48 -0.49 14.61
CA ASP A 120 -12.62 0.49 15.70
C ASP A 120 -12.08 1.89 15.36
N ASP A 121 -11.22 1.99 14.36
CA ASP A 121 -10.72 3.28 13.86
C ASP A 121 -11.79 4.08 13.11
N ILE A 122 -12.86 3.40 12.65
CA ILE A 122 -13.94 4.03 11.90
C ILE A 122 -14.73 4.98 12.81
N GLY A 123 -14.77 6.25 12.43
CA GLY A 123 -15.39 7.33 13.18
C GLY A 123 -14.62 7.80 14.41
N THR A 124 -13.41 7.28 14.63
CA THR A 124 -12.55 7.71 15.74
C THR A 124 -11.78 8.97 15.35
N LYS A 125 -11.74 9.95 16.26
CA LYS A 125 -11.02 11.20 16.04
C LYS A 125 -9.51 10.94 15.96
N LEU A 126 -8.87 11.45 14.92
CA LEU A 126 -7.42 11.40 14.75
C LEU A 126 -6.77 12.50 15.58
N THR A 127 -5.90 12.13 16.53
CA THR A 127 -5.24 13.06 17.44
C THR A 127 -3.73 13.06 17.33
N LYS A 128 -3.15 11.97 16.84
CA LYS A 128 -1.71 11.78 16.66
C LYS A 128 -1.46 10.85 15.49
N THR A 129 -0.48 11.18 14.66
CA THR A 129 -0.04 10.31 13.55
C THR A 129 0.36 8.94 14.09
N ASN A 130 -0.03 7.90 13.37
CA ASN A 130 0.18 6.51 13.78
C ASN A 130 0.88 5.66 12.72
N HIS A 131 1.19 6.26 11.56
CA HIS A 131 1.82 5.55 10.46
C HIS A 131 2.82 6.41 9.68
N SER A 132 3.75 5.74 8.97
CA SER A 132 4.76 6.38 8.12
C SER A 132 4.98 5.53 6.88
N TRP A 133 5.07 6.21 5.72
CA TRP A 133 5.35 5.63 4.41
C TRP A 133 6.28 6.54 3.61
N ASN A 134 6.46 6.30 2.31
CA ASN A 134 7.36 7.12 1.50
C ASN A 134 6.71 7.63 0.22
N VAL A 135 7.26 8.74 -0.27
CA VAL A 135 7.09 9.26 -1.61
C VAL A 135 8.44 9.16 -2.32
N ILE A 136 8.42 8.65 -3.54
CA ILE A 136 9.59 8.57 -4.42
C ILE A 136 9.34 9.36 -5.69
N THR A 137 10.41 9.86 -6.31
CA THR A 137 10.33 10.63 -7.56
C THR A 137 10.98 9.84 -8.70
N ILE A 138 10.20 9.52 -9.73
CA ILE A 138 10.68 8.85 -10.94
C ILE A 138 10.37 9.75 -12.12
N SER A 139 11.39 10.20 -12.86
CA SER A 139 11.23 11.10 -14.01
C SER A 139 10.38 12.34 -13.69
N GLY A 140 10.60 12.94 -12.52
CA GLY A 140 9.91 14.15 -12.06
C GLY A 140 8.45 13.92 -11.60
N LYS A 141 7.97 12.68 -11.57
CA LYS A 141 6.62 12.31 -11.07
C LYS A 141 6.72 11.64 -9.70
N SER A 142 5.83 12.00 -8.79
CA SER A 142 5.77 11.44 -7.44
C SER A 142 4.94 10.15 -7.38
N PHE A 143 5.41 9.18 -6.61
CA PHE A 143 4.75 7.89 -6.41
C PHE A 143 4.76 7.52 -4.92
N LEU A 144 3.67 6.92 -4.48
CA LEU A 144 3.45 6.49 -3.11
C LEU A 144 3.89 5.03 -2.93
N VAL A 145 4.66 4.75 -1.88
CA VAL A 145 5.12 3.40 -1.54
C VAL A 145 5.02 3.16 -0.03
N ASP A 146 4.53 2.01 0.39
CA ASP A 146 4.50 1.59 1.79
C ASP A 146 5.15 0.21 1.97
N ALA A 147 6.42 0.21 2.32
CA ALA A 147 7.16 -1.02 2.54
C ALA A 147 6.68 -1.80 3.77
N THR A 148 6.02 -1.14 4.73
CA THR A 148 5.46 -1.80 5.92
C THR A 148 4.27 -2.66 5.57
N TRP A 149 3.29 -2.09 4.88
CA TRP A 149 2.08 -2.82 4.49
C TRP A 149 2.35 -3.83 3.38
N ALA A 150 3.35 -3.56 2.53
CA ALA A 150 3.81 -4.51 1.53
C ALA A 150 4.52 -5.74 2.13
N ALA A 151 5.14 -5.64 3.32
CA ALA A 151 5.92 -6.74 3.88
C ALA A 151 5.05 -7.89 4.42
N GLY A 152 3.82 -7.60 4.86
CA GLY A 152 2.91 -8.62 5.40
C GLY A 152 1.94 -8.08 6.43
N ASN A 153 1.34 -9.00 7.18
CA ASN A 153 0.26 -8.74 8.11
C ASN A 153 0.70 -8.93 9.57
N TYR A 154 0.12 -8.14 10.48
CA TYR A 154 0.35 -8.26 11.90
C TYR A 154 -0.98 -8.45 12.66
N ASN A 155 -1.12 -9.61 13.28
CA ASN A 155 -2.22 -9.90 14.19
C ASN A 155 -1.66 -10.61 15.43
N GLY A 156 -1.09 -9.80 16.37
CA GLY A 156 -0.33 -10.31 17.51
C GLY A 156 1.03 -10.91 17.14
N LYS A 157 1.16 -11.45 15.94
CA LYS A 157 2.41 -11.98 15.36
C LYS A 157 2.52 -11.50 13.91
N PHE A 158 3.73 -11.15 13.48
CA PHE A 158 3.98 -10.83 12.07
C PHE A 158 3.95 -12.11 11.21
N VAL A 159 3.17 -12.05 10.15
CA VAL A 159 3.12 -13.05 9.08
C VAL A 159 3.58 -12.37 7.80
N LYS A 160 4.68 -12.87 7.25
CA LYS A 160 5.20 -12.38 5.98
C LYS A 160 4.23 -12.76 4.85
N ASP A 161 3.74 -11.75 4.15
CA ASP A 161 2.78 -11.90 3.05
C ASP A 161 2.94 -10.70 2.11
N TYR A 162 3.89 -10.84 1.16
CA TYR A 162 4.22 -9.73 0.27
C TYR A 162 3.03 -9.27 -0.56
N ASP A 163 2.72 -7.97 -0.47
CA ASP A 163 1.63 -7.34 -1.20
C ASP A 163 2.14 -6.22 -2.13
N GLU A 164 2.16 -6.52 -3.42
CA GLU A 164 2.57 -5.59 -4.49
C GLU A 164 1.74 -4.31 -4.53
N SER A 165 0.50 -4.33 -4.05
CA SER A 165 -0.44 -3.20 -4.12
C SER A 165 0.07 -1.95 -3.41
N TYR A 166 1.05 -2.09 -2.50
CA TYR A 166 1.66 -0.98 -1.77
C TYR A 166 2.97 -0.48 -2.38
N TYR A 167 3.32 -0.94 -3.59
CA TYR A 167 4.39 -0.38 -4.41
C TYR A 167 3.80 0.47 -5.53
N LEU A 168 4.20 1.74 -5.62
CA LEU A 168 3.68 2.74 -6.57
C LEU A 168 2.14 2.84 -6.54
N THR A 169 1.56 2.79 -5.34
CA THR A 169 0.11 2.84 -5.15
C THR A 169 -0.48 4.12 -5.73
N GLU A 170 -1.59 4.01 -6.45
CA GLU A 170 -2.30 5.19 -6.95
C GLU A 170 -2.86 6.01 -5.78
N PRO A 171 -2.72 7.36 -5.81
CA PRO A 171 -3.21 8.23 -4.74
C PRO A 171 -4.68 7.99 -4.35
N ARG A 172 -5.55 7.77 -5.34
CA ARG A 172 -6.98 7.52 -5.14
C ARG A 172 -7.28 6.25 -4.32
N TYR A 173 -6.38 5.28 -4.32
CA TYR A 173 -6.52 4.07 -3.51
C TYR A 173 -5.87 4.24 -2.14
N LEU A 174 -4.65 4.79 -2.10
CA LEU A 174 -3.93 4.92 -0.83
C LEU A 174 -4.67 5.84 0.14
N ILE A 175 -5.25 6.95 -0.34
CA ILE A 175 -6.00 7.91 0.50
C ILE A 175 -7.17 7.28 1.26
N LEU A 176 -7.70 6.16 0.82
CA LEU A 176 -8.82 5.50 1.49
C LEU A 176 -8.42 4.85 2.82
N SER A 177 -7.14 4.51 2.97
CA SER A 177 -6.56 3.89 4.17
C SER A 177 -5.48 4.75 4.85
N HIS A 178 -4.85 5.68 4.11
CA HIS A 178 -3.73 6.50 4.57
C HIS A 178 -4.01 7.99 4.35
N LEU A 179 -4.18 8.76 5.41
CA LEU A 179 -4.32 10.21 5.33
C LEU A 179 -3.00 10.87 5.75
N PRO A 180 -2.25 11.53 4.86
CA PRO A 180 -1.04 12.24 5.24
C PRO A 180 -1.36 13.43 6.15
N GLU A 181 -0.47 13.72 7.10
CA GLU A 181 -0.57 14.91 7.97
C GLU A 181 -0.46 16.20 7.14
N ASP A 182 0.48 16.25 6.20
CA ASP A 182 0.59 17.33 5.22
C ASP A 182 -0.17 16.95 3.95
N SER A 183 -1.22 17.70 3.65
CA SER A 183 -2.14 17.43 2.54
C SER A 183 -1.49 17.44 1.15
N LYS A 184 -0.30 18.06 0.99
CA LYS A 184 0.43 18.04 -0.29
C LYS A 184 0.76 16.63 -0.77
N TYR A 185 0.86 15.66 0.16
CA TYR A 185 1.16 14.26 -0.15
C TYR A 185 -0.10 13.42 -0.49
N GLN A 186 -1.28 14.04 -0.56
CA GLN A 186 -2.46 13.33 -1.05
C GLN A 186 -2.41 13.10 -2.57
N PHE A 187 -1.77 13.98 -3.33
CA PHE A 187 -1.67 13.93 -4.81
C PHE A 187 -3.03 13.75 -5.49
N LEU A 188 -4.06 14.43 -4.99
CA LEU A 188 -5.44 14.41 -5.50
C LEU A 188 -5.86 15.80 -5.93
N ASP A 189 -6.67 15.89 -6.99
CA ASP A 189 -7.28 17.16 -7.42
C ASP A 189 -8.22 17.75 -6.37
N THR A 190 -8.91 16.88 -5.63
CA THR A 190 -9.78 17.26 -4.50
C THR A 190 -9.28 16.60 -3.23
N LEU A 191 -8.88 17.40 -2.26
CA LEU A 191 -8.33 16.92 -1.01
C LEU A 191 -9.42 16.27 -0.13
N ILE A 192 -9.05 15.18 0.51
CA ILE A 192 -9.89 14.50 1.51
C ILE A 192 -9.60 15.11 2.88
N SER A 193 -10.66 15.57 3.55
CA SER A 193 -10.54 16.09 4.92
C SER A 193 -10.47 14.96 5.94
N THR A 194 -9.97 15.27 7.14
CA THR A 194 -9.95 14.34 8.28
C THR A 194 -11.36 13.83 8.62
N GLU A 195 -12.37 14.72 8.61
CA GLU A 195 -13.77 14.39 8.89
C GLU A 195 -14.35 13.42 7.87
N THR A 196 -13.91 13.50 6.63
CA THR A 196 -14.31 12.58 5.56
C THR A 196 -13.57 11.24 5.71
N PHE A 197 -12.26 11.28 5.89
CA PHE A 197 -11.43 10.10 6.02
C PHE A 197 -11.87 9.16 7.16
N ILE A 198 -12.18 9.69 8.35
CA ILE A 198 -12.60 8.86 9.49
C ILE A 198 -13.91 8.11 9.25
N LYS A 199 -14.76 8.59 8.32
CA LYS A 199 -16.03 7.95 7.98
C LYS A 199 -15.87 6.79 6.99
N TYR A 200 -14.75 6.69 6.27
CA TYR A 200 -14.50 5.60 5.32
C TYR A 200 -14.42 4.25 6.03
N PRO A 201 -14.76 3.14 5.37
CA PRO A 201 -14.53 1.80 5.88
C PRO A 201 -13.03 1.52 6.04
N ILE A 202 -12.66 0.42 6.66
CA ILE A 202 -11.33 -0.14 6.46
C ILE A 202 -11.23 -0.59 5.00
N VAL A 203 -10.11 -0.24 4.35
CA VAL A 203 -9.88 -0.59 2.94
C VAL A 203 -8.69 -1.54 2.86
N TYR A 204 -8.93 -2.72 2.32
CA TYR A 204 -7.92 -3.74 2.11
C TYR A 204 -7.39 -3.72 0.67
N SER A 205 -6.24 -4.34 0.44
CA SER A 205 -5.62 -4.42 -0.88
C SER A 205 -6.45 -5.15 -1.94
N GLY A 206 -7.46 -5.90 -1.53
CA GLY A 206 -8.43 -6.51 -2.45
C GLY A 206 -9.13 -5.50 -3.36
N LEU A 207 -9.31 -4.25 -2.91
CA LEU A 207 -9.81 -3.16 -3.75
C LEU A 207 -8.88 -2.92 -4.96
N MET A 208 -7.59 -2.80 -4.70
CA MET A 208 -6.56 -2.57 -5.73
C MET A 208 -6.34 -3.80 -6.60
N LYS A 209 -6.26 -4.99 -5.98
CA LYS A 209 -6.07 -6.28 -6.67
C LYS A 209 -7.21 -6.64 -7.63
N ASN A 210 -8.41 -6.16 -7.35
CA ASN A 210 -9.57 -6.28 -8.24
C ASN A 210 -9.75 -5.04 -9.13
N LYS A 211 -8.80 -4.09 -9.15
CA LYS A 211 -8.82 -2.85 -9.94
C LYS A 211 -10.18 -2.13 -9.88
N MET A 212 -10.78 -2.08 -8.70
CA MET A 212 -12.13 -1.55 -8.52
C MET A 212 -12.15 -0.01 -8.58
N ASN A 213 -12.90 0.53 -9.53
CA ASN A 213 -13.22 1.95 -9.58
C ASN A 213 -14.58 2.18 -8.92
N LEU A 214 -14.56 2.69 -7.69
CA LEU A 214 -15.78 2.93 -6.93
C LEU A 214 -16.55 4.11 -7.50
N LYS A 215 -17.88 3.96 -7.64
CA LYS A 215 -18.77 5.07 -7.99
C LYS A 215 -18.89 6.07 -6.85
N PHE A 216 -18.85 5.58 -5.63
CA PHE A 216 -18.78 6.36 -4.39
C PHE A 216 -18.12 5.49 -3.30
N ILE A 217 -17.50 6.14 -2.31
CA ILE A 217 -16.91 5.45 -1.18
C ILE A 217 -18.02 5.22 -0.14
N PRO A 218 -18.29 3.96 0.27
CA PRO A 218 -19.31 3.70 1.26
C PRO A 218 -18.91 4.22 2.64
N GLU A 219 -19.89 4.54 3.48
CA GLU A 219 -19.63 4.83 4.89
C GLU A 219 -19.18 3.56 5.63
N GLY A 220 -18.20 3.71 6.52
CA GLY A 220 -17.64 2.59 7.28
C GLY A 220 -18.54 2.05 8.39
N LYS A 221 -19.52 2.86 8.88
CA LYS A 221 -20.51 2.41 9.86
C LYS A 221 -21.65 1.68 9.18
N LEU A 222 -21.96 0.48 9.68
CA LEU A 222 -23.06 -0.33 9.16
C LEU A 222 -24.42 0.33 9.45
N LYS A 223 -25.23 0.39 8.41
CA LYS A 223 -26.67 0.68 8.44
C LYS A 223 -27.42 -0.62 8.14
N LYS A 224 -28.75 -0.60 8.14
CA LYS A 224 -29.57 -1.77 7.81
C LYS A 224 -29.22 -2.36 6.43
N GLU A 225 -28.87 -1.51 5.50
CA GLU A 225 -28.42 -1.87 4.14
C GLU A 225 -27.35 -0.88 3.67
N LEU A 226 -26.38 -1.39 2.94
CA LEU A 226 -25.31 -0.62 2.30
C LEU A 226 -25.17 -1.07 0.85
N LYS A 227 -25.13 -0.13 -0.09
CA LYS A 227 -24.86 -0.43 -1.50
C LYS A 227 -23.41 -0.17 -1.84
N VAL A 228 -22.79 -1.09 -2.59
CA VAL A 228 -21.47 -0.90 -3.18
C VAL A 228 -21.62 -0.95 -4.70
N GLN A 229 -21.13 0.08 -5.38
CA GLN A 229 -21.14 0.17 -6.84
C GLN A 229 -19.74 0.46 -7.36
N PHE A 230 -19.28 -0.31 -8.33
CA PHE A 230 -17.94 -0.16 -8.89
C PHE A 230 -17.88 -0.69 -10.33
N SER A 231 -16.90 -0.21 -11.09
CA SER A 231 -16.47 -0.82 -12.35
C SER A 231 -15.07 -1.44 -12.16
N THR A 232 -14.75 -2.42 -13.00
CA THR A 232 -13.42 -3.06 -13.01
C THR A 232 -13.18 -3.69 -14.37
N SER A 233 -11.89 -3.84 -14.74
CA SER A 233 -11.46 -4.67 -15.88
C SER A 233 -11.32 -6.15 -15.53
N GLU A 234 -11.39 -6.50 -14.25
CA GLU A 234 -11.27 -7.88 -13.79
C GLU A 234 -12.62 -8.60 -13.87
N THR A 235 -12.60 -9.89 -14.18
CA THR A 235 -13.81 -10.73 -14.10
C THR A 235 -14.15 -10.98 -12.64
N ILE A 236 -15.38 -10.65 -12.24
CA ILE A 236 -15.88 -10.93 -10.89
C ILE A 236 -16.64 -12.24 -10.90
N SER A 237 -16.10 -13.24 -10.20
CA SER A 237 -16.69 -14.57 -10.08
C SER A 237 -17.52 -14.76 -8.81
N ASN A 238 -17.16 -14.09 -7.72
CA ASN A 238 -17.88 -14.17 -6.46
C ASN A 238 -17.75 -12.89 -5.63
N MET A 239 -18.79 -12.64 -4.84
CA MET A 239 -18.81 -11.67 -3.76
C MET A 239 -19.41 -12.34 -2.52
N TYR A 240 -18.84 -12.10 -1.35
CA TYR A 240 -19.37 -12.61 -0.10
C TYR A 240 -19.00 -11.70 1.06
N GLY A 241 -19.67 -11.91 2.19
CA GLY A 241 -19.39 -11.18 3.41
C GLY A 241 -19.28 -12.11 4.61
N MET A 242 -18.60 -11.62 5.66
CA MET A 242 -18.39 -12.36 6.89
C MET A 242 -18.38 -11.40 8.07
N PHE A 243 -19.12 -11.75 9.13
CA PHE A 243 -19.02 -11.04 10.41
C PHE A 243 -17.80 -11.54 11.19
N ASP A 244 -17.25 -10.66 12.03
CA ASP A 244 -16.16 -11.02 12.92
C ASP A 244 -16.57 -12.18 13.84
N GLY A 245 -15.74 -13.23 13.86
CA GLY A 245 -16.01 -14.44 14.64
C GLY A 245 -16.82 -15.52 13.92
N ASP A 246 -17.41 -15.22 12.76
CA ASP A 246 -18.08 -16.24 11.96
C ASP A 246 -17.08 -17.21 11.33
N LYS A 247 -17.49 -18.48 11.20
CA LYS A 247 -16.70 -19.52 10.51
C LYS A 247 -17.12 -19.70 9.05
N ILE A 248 -18.23 -19.12 8.66
CA ILE A 248 -18.86 -19.32 7.34
C ILE A 248 -19.15 -17.95 6.74
N SER A 249 -18.70 -17.75 5.50
CA SER A 249 -19.04 -16.58 4.71
C SER A 249 -20.45 -16.68 4.12
N THR A 250 -21.10 -15.53 3.97
CA THR A 250 -22.41 -15.44 3.32
C THR A 250 -22.23 -14.98 1.88
N PRO A 251 -22.54 -15.80 0.86
CA PRO A 251 -22.58 -15.38 -0.53
C PRO A 251 -23.52 -14.20 -0.73
N LEU A 252 -23.15 -13.28 -1.62
CA LEU A 252 -23.93 -12.09 -1.95
C LEU A 252 -24.38 -12.14 -3.41
N GLU A 253 -25.65 -11.88 -3.62
CA GLU A 253 -26.16 -11.65 -4.95
C GLU A 253 -25.72 -10.26 -5.44
N PHE A 254 -25.27 -10.18 -6.68
CA PHE A 254 -24.90 -8.94 -7.32
C PHE A 254 -25.43 -8.87 -8.75
N THR A 255 -25.60 -7.66 -9.23
CA THR A 255 -25.98 -7.39 -10.63
C THR A 255 -24.81 -6.74 -11.35
N SER A 256 -24.75 -6.94 -12.66
CA SER A 256 -23.79 -6.25 -13.53
C SER A 256 -24.48 -5.75 -14.78
N ASP A 257 -24.07 -4.58 -15.23
CA ASP A 257 -24.49 -3.96 -16.49
C ASP A 257 -23.30 -3.22 -17.13
N LYS A 258 -23.57 -2.45 -18.20
CA LYS A 258 -22.54 -1.64 -18.88
C LYS A 258 -21.86 -0.59 -17.98
N ASN A 259 -22.44 -0.28 -16.81
CA ASN A 259 -21.90 0.68 -15.84
C ASN A 259 -21.09 0.00 -14.72
N GLY A 260 -20.99 -1.34 -14.72
CA GLY A 260 -20.24 -2.13 -13.75
C GLY A 260 -21.10 -3.02 -12.86
N TYR A 261 -20.65 -3.22 -11.64
CA TYR A 261 -21.23 -4.14 -10.66
C TYR A 261 -21.95 -3.38 -9.55
N GLN A 262 -23.04 -3.95 -9.06
CA GLN A 262 -23.76 -3.46 -7.88
C GLN A 262 -24.09 -4.62 -6.97
N VAL A 263 -23.80 -4.45 -5.68
CA VAL A 263 -24.14 -5.38 -4.60
C VAL A 263 -24.79 -4.64 -3.44
N ALA A 264 -25.81 -5.24 -2.84
CA ALA A 264 -26.45 -4.74 -1.63
C ALA A 264 -26.02 -5.62 -0.44
N LEU A 265 -25.31 -5.00 0.51
CA LEU A 265 -24.92 -5.62 1.77
C LEU A 265 -26.06 -5.44 2.76
N LYS A 266 -26.74 -6.52 3.16
CA LYS A 266 -27.83 -6.50 4.13
C LYS A 266 -27.35 -7.04 5.47
N PHE A 267 -27.61 -6.30 6.54
CA PHE A 267 -27.12 -6.62 7.87
C PHE A 267 -28.29 -6.97 8.80
N PRO A 268 -28.35 -8.21 9.34
CA PRO A 268 -29.32 -8.58 10.35
C PRO A 268 -29.19 -7.71 11.60
N PHE A 269 -30.33 -7.36 12.21
CA PHE A 269 -30.35 -6.49 13.39
C PHE A 269 -29.52 -7.03 14.58
N MET A 270 -29.45 -8.34 14.70
CA MET A 270 -28.79 -9.07 15.81
C MET A 270 -27.30 -9.36 15.59
N SER A 271 -26.70 -9.04 14.44
CA SER A 271 -25.27 -9.28 14.20
C SER A 271 -24.40 -8.37 15.09
N LYS A 272 -23.34 -8.94 15.67
CA LYS A 272 -22.36 -8.23 16.51
C LYS A 272 -21.01 -8.19 15.79
N GLY A 273 -20.20 -7.17 16.10
CA GLY A 273 -18.83 -7.04 15.57
C GLY A 273 -18.76 -6.34 14.22
N GLY A 274 -17.57 -6.36 13.62
CA GLY A 274 -17.32 -5.83 12.29
C GLY A 274 -17.82 -6.77 11.19
N TYR A 275 -17.83 -6.28 9.97
CA TYR A 275 -18.21 -7.06 8.79
C TYR A 275 -17.20 -6.84 7.70
N THR A 276 -16.66 -7.91 7.12
CA THR A 276 -15.72 -7.83 6.01
C THR A 276 -16.39 -8.26 4.71
N PHE A 277 -16.28 -7.42 3.69
CA PHE A 277 -16.76 -7.67 2.33
C PHE A 277 -15.61 -8.15 1.45
N PHE A 278 -15.82 -9.23 0.71
CA PHE A 278 -14.84 -9.87 -0.15
C PHE A 278 -15.32 -9.88 -1.61
N VAL A 279 -14.35 -9.74 -2.51
CA VAL A 279 -14.52 -9.90 -3.97
C VAL A 279 -13.41 -10.81 -4.48
N ASN A 280 -13.76 -11.84 -5.23
CA ASN A 280 -12.81 -12.83 -5.76
C ASN A 280 -11.86 -13.39 -4.68
N GLY A 281 -12.38 -13.70 -3.49
CA GLY A 281 -11.61 -14.25 -2.39
C GLY A 281 -10.71 -13.24 -1.64
N LYS A 282 -10.71 -11.96 -2.02
CA LYS A 282 -9.89 -10.92 -1.41
C LYS A 282 -10.74 -9.95 -0.60
N ALA A 283 -10.34 -9.65 0.64
CA ALA A 283 -11.00 -8.63 1.45
C ALA A 283 -10.88 -7.26 0.77
N VAL A 284 -12.01 -6.55 0.67
CA VAL A 284 -12.11 -5.22 0.03
C VAL A 284 -12.41 -4.15 1.06
N PHE A 285 -13.46 -4.36 1.86
CA PHE A 285 -13.88 -3.43 2.91
C PHE A 285 -14.13 -4.13 4.24
N GLY A 286 -13.74 -3.46 5.32
CA GLY A 286 -14.17 -3.76 6.68
C GLY A 286 -15.06 -2.66 7.21
N PHE A 287 -16.20 -3.04 7.77
CA PHE A 287 -17.22 -2.12 8.29
C PHE A 287 -17.38 -2.30 9.81
N LYS A 288 -17.67 -1.21 10.51
CA LYS A 288 -18.01 -1.18 11.93
C LYS A 288 -19.52 -1.17 12.10
N LYS A 289 -20.02 -1.97 13.03
CA LYS A 289 -21.40 -1.90 13.47
C LYS A 289 -21.70 -0.67 14.33
#